data_16a317a73e958acd1085c140a173b7a5
#
_entry.id   16a317a73e958acd1085c140a173b7a5
#
_cell.length_a   1.000
_cell.length_b   1.000
_cell.length_c   1.000
_cell.angle_alpha   90.00
_cell.angle_beta   90.00
_cell.angle_gamma   90.00
#
_symmetry.space_group_name_H-M   'P 1'
#
loop_
_entity.id
_entity.type
_entity.pdbx_description
1 polymer ?
#
loop_
_entity_poly.entity_id
_entity_poly.type
_entity_poly.pdbx_seq_one_letter_code
_entity_poly.pdbx_strand_id
1 'polypeptide(L)'
;MNHAEMESVASFRLRAREWLSANMPRIEDRETVVASDDDTAEFVRARELQRKLYDGGFAGIVFPAEYGGLGLTPAHQAAFTEESVSYEMPLKLNVPSLSICAATILDLGTEEQKLQHVTAAIRGDEVLAQFLSEPRGGSDLAGVTTRAVRDGDTWILNGAKTWSSSAYAADFALCLARTDWDAPKHRGLTMFLVPTKAPGITMRRIRQVTGSNEFCEEFFDDVILPDDAVVGGVNNGWAVASRQLYHEKVAVGGGSPFASGAGLGTVQTTIPTPVDIARMLDRTGEPGVRELVGEWYARKLVSVSLIDRVSAALKSGVLPPPAASLMRLFTAEQDWFTHDVALEVSDGYAATGIAGDDGTLLGVSVHYLGRQIGSLGGGSTEMARNIISERMLGMPREFAADRDVPFNQVRQGAR
;
A
#
# COMPACT_ATOMS: atom_id res chain seq x y z
N MET A 1 11.00 2.51 -38.56
CA MET A 1 11.20 3.09 -37.22
C MET A 1 12.47 2.45 -36.68
N ASN A 2 13.52 3.27 -36.43
CA ASN A 2 14.73 2.79 -35.78
C ASN A 2 14.36 2.29 -34.38
N HIS A 3 14.47 0.99 -34.12
CA HIS A 3 14.55 0.49 -32.76
C HIS A 3 15.85 1.04 -32.17
N ALA A 4 15.78 2.18 -31.46
CA ALA A 4 16.86 2.56 -30.58
C ALA A 4 17.06 1.35 -29.63
N GLU A 5 18.25 0.81 -29.60
CA GLU A 5 18.60 -0.32 -28.75
C GLU A 5 18.34 0.07 -27.28
N MET A 6 17.55 -0.72 -26.55
CA MET A 6 17.23 -0.44 -25.14
C MET A 6 18.53 -0.31 -24.35
N GLU A 7 18.66 0.73 -23.54
CA GLU A 7 19.80 0.91 -22.65
C GLU A 7 20.04 -0.34 -21.80
N SER A 8 21.27 -0.80 -21.66
CA SER A 8 21.57 -1.94 -20.80
C SER A 8 21.38 -1.58 -19.30
N VAL A 9 20.99 -2.56 -18.49
CA VAL A 9 20.84 -2.37 -17.02
C VAL A 9 22.15 -1.85 -16.39
N ALA A 10 23.30 -2.29 -16.88
CA ALA A 10 24.60 -1.86 -16.37
C ALA A 10 24.87 -0.38 -16.68
N SER A 11 24.62 0.07 -17.90
CA SER A 11 24.74 1.49 -18.31
C SER A 11 23.78 2.36 -17.51
N PHE A 12 22.51 1.95 -17.44
CA PHE A 12 21.47 2.65 -16.66
C PHE A 12 21.87 2.81 -15.19
N ARG A 13 22.40 1.75 -14.56
CA ARG A 13 22.87 1.77 -13.16
C ARG A 13 23.98 2.81 -12.95
N LEU A 14 24.97 2.88 -13.83
CA LEU A 14 26.05 3.88 -13.74
C LEU A 14 25.48 5.29 -13.87
N ARG A 15 24.64 5.55 -14.86
CA ARG A 15 23.96 6.83 -15.07
C ARG A 15 23.11 7.22 -13.86
N ALA A 16 22.36 6.28 -13.27
CA ALA A 16 21.56 6.52 -12.08
C ALA A 16 22.44 6.88 -10.87
N ARG A 17 23.54 6.18 -10.64
CA ARG A 17 24.50 6.45 -9.54
C ARG A 17 25.09 7.85 -9.64
N GLU A 18 25.56 8.22 -10.82
CA GLU A 18 26.14 9.54 -11.07
C GLU A 18 25.10 10.64 -10.85
N TRP A 19 23.92 10.47 -11.42
CA TRP A 19 22.84 11.46 -11.29
C TRP A 19 22.35 11.62 -9.85
N LEU A 20 22.11 10.49 -9.12
CA LEU A 20 21.70 10.51 -7.73
C LEU A 20 22.70 11.25 -6.85
N SER A 21 23.99 10.98 -7.02
CA SER A 21 25.04 11.63 -6.23
C SER A 21 25.14 13.15 -6.47
N ALA A 22 24.78 13.62 -7.65
CA ALA A 22 24.84 15.03 -8.02
C ALA A 22 23.54 15.80 -7.70
N ASN A 23 22.39 15.11 -7.63
CA ASN A 23 21.10 15.78 -7.64
C ASN A 23 20.21 15.47 -6.45
N MET A 24 20.32 14.31 -5.81
CA MET A 24 19.40 13.93 -4.74
C MET A 24 20.04 14.14 -3.36
N PRO A 25 19.26 14.68 -2.39
CA PRO A 25 19.75 14.84 -1.02
C PRO A 25 20.00 13.47 -0.37
N ARG A 26 21.00 13.39 0.50
CA ARG A 26 21.27 12.20 1.29
C ARG A 26 20.29 12.09 2.45
N ILE A 27 19.93 10.85 2.83
CA ILE A 27 19.07 10.61 4.00
C ILE A 27 19.76 11.10 5.29
N GLU A 28 21.07 10.91 5.40
CA GLU A 28 21.88 11.31 6.55
C GLU A 28 21.93 12.83 6.77
N ASP A 29 21.73 13.63 5.72
CA ASP A 29 21.70 15.08 5.78
C ASP A 29 20.30 15.63 6.15
N ARG A 30 19.30 14.76 6.26
CA ARG A 30 17.94 15.17 6.60
C ARG A 30 17.87 15.56 8.07
N GLU A 31 17.47 16.81 8.35
CA GLU A 31 17.12 17.21 9.71
C GLU A 31 16.02 16.29 10.23
N THR A 32 16.19 15.82 11.47
CA THR A 32 15.19 14.99 12.13
C THR A 32 13.91 15.82 12.30
N VAL A 33 12.96 15.64 11.40
CA VAL A 33 11.65 16.26 11.54
C VAL A 33 10.94 15.54 12.69
N VAL A 34 10.69 16.27 13.77
CA VAL A 34 9.81 15.78 14.85
C VAL A 34 8.48 15.44 14.19
N ALA A 35 8.01 14.21 14.41
CA ALA A 35 6.74 13.75 13.87
C ALA A 35 5.65 14.77 14.20
N SER A 36 5.14 15.46 13.19
CA SER A 36 4.05 16.42 13.35
C SER A 36 2.74 15.73 13.02
N ASP A 37 1.66 16.15 13.66
CA ASP A 37 0.30 15.70 13.35
C ASP A 37 -0.10 16.09 11.91
N ASP A 38 0.64 16.96 11.25
CA ASP A 38 0.45 17.42 9.88
C ASP A 38 1.65 17.04 9.01
N ASP A 39 1.48 15.96 8.22
CA ASP A 39 2.46 15.48 7.25
C ASP A 39 2.23 16.07 5.82
N THR A 40 1.43 17.13 5.68
CA THR A 40 1.20 17.81 4.40
C THR A 40 2.51 18.26 3.76
N ALA A 41 3.46 18.76 4.57
CA ALA A 41 4.77 19.15 4.11
C ALA A 41 5.57 17.99 3.50
N GLU A 42 5.39 16.77 4.01
CA GLU A 42 6.03 15.57 3.45
C GLU A 42 5.52 15.25 2.04
N PHE A 43 4.23 15.49 1.77
CA PHE A 43 3.67 15.32 0.41
C PHE A 43 4.14 16.40 -0.55
N VAL A 44 4.26 17.66 -0.09
CA VAL A 44 4.86 18.73 -0.89
C VAL A 44 6.29 18.34 -1.26
N ARG A 45 7.07 17.92 -0.28
CA ARG A 45 8.46 17.48 -0.49
C ARG A 45 8.53 16.26 -1.42
N ALA A 46 7.65 15.28 -1.26
CA ALA A 46 7.62 14.10 -2.12
C ALA A 46 7.30 14.46 -3.59
N ARG A 47 6.40 15.43 -3.83
CA ARG A 47 6.13 15.94 -5.18
C ARG A 47 7.34 16.64 -5.80
N GLU A 48 8.07 17.45 -5.02
CA GLU A 48 9.31 18.10 -5.47
C GLU A 48 10.37 17.06 -5.87
N LEU A 49 10.59 16.03 -5.03
CA LEU A 49 11.53 14.96 -5.30
C LEU A 49 11.11 14.16 -6.53
N GLN A 50 9.81 13.85 -6.67
CA GLN A 50 9.28 13.13 -7.83
C GLN A 50 9.50 13.93 -9.13
N ARG A 51 9.21 15.22 -9.10
CA ARG A 51 9.46 16.11 -10.26
C ARG A 51 10.94 16.13 -10.63
N LYS A 52 11.82 16.20 -9.64
CA LYS A 52 13.25 16.14 -9.84
C LYS A 52 13.70 14.83 -10.50
N LEU A 53 13.13 13.69 -10.07
CA LEU A 53 13.36 12.40 -10.71
C LEU A 53 12.84 12.39 -12.15
N TYR A 54 11.67 12.99 -12.40
CA TYR A 54 11.09 13.08 -13.74
C TYR A 54 11.98 13.91 -14.68
N ASP A 55 12.39 15.10 -14.26
CA ASP A 55 13.25 16.00 -15.04
C ASP A 55 14.63 15.38 -15.29
N GLY A 56 15.12 14.55 -14.36
CA GLY A 56 16.37 13.80 -14.49
C GLY A 56 16.27 12.53 -15.33
N GLY A 57 15.07 12.12 -15.76
CA GLY A 57 14.85 10.91 -16.54
C GLY A 57 14.99 9.61 -15.72
N PHE A 58 14.49 9.64 -14.46
CA PHE A 58 14.50 8.48 -13.53
C PHE A 58 13.13 8.23 -12.88
N ALA A 59 12.07 8.94 -13.29
CA ALA A 59 10.70 8.63 -12.87
C ALA A 59 10.02 7.67 -13.85
N GLY A 60 9.08 6.86 -13.36
CA GLY A 60 8.26 6.02 -14.20
C GLY A 60 9.05 4.99 -15.03
N ILE A 61 10.13 4.43 -14.47
CA ILE A 61 11.10 3.58 -15.19
C ILE A 61 10.44 2.49 -16.02
N VAL A 62 9.43 1.79 -15.48
CA VAL A 62 8.73 0.69 -16.17
C VAL A 62 7.40 1.11 -16.79
N PHE A 63 6.91 2.31 -16.53
CA PHE A 63 5.74 2.81 -17.22
C PHE A 63 6.04 3.04 -18.70
N PRO A 64 5.08 2.80 -19.61
CA PRO A 64 5.27 3.03 -21.05
C PRO A 64 5.65 4.48 -21.35
N ALA A 65 6.48 4.67 -22.38
CA ALA A 65 6.95 5.99 -22.79
C ALA A 65 5.81 6.91 -23.26
N GLU A 66 4.77 6.34 -23.84
CA GLU A 66 3.57 7.05 -24.31
C GLU A 66 2.79 7.74 -23.17
N TYR A 67 2.95 7.25 -21.93
CA TYR A 67 2.33 7.85 -20.73
C TYR A 67 3.37 8.55 -19.83
N GLY A 68 4.51 8.97 -20.41
CA GLY A 68 5.53 9.75 -19.70
C GLY A 68 6.54 8.91 -18.89
N GLY A 69 6.49 7.59 -18.97
CA GLY A 69 7.50 6.70 -18.41
C GLY A 69 8.70 6.49 -19.31
N LEU A 70 9.61 5.59 -18.93
CA LEU A 70 10.81 5.30 -19.72
C LEU A 70 10.67 4.04 -20.58
N GLY A 71 9.64 3.23 -20.38
CA GLY A 71 9.43 1.97 -21.12
C GLY A 71 10.53 0.92 -20.87
N LEU A 72 11.25 1.02 -19.76
CA LEU A 72 12.32 0.11 -19.41
C LEU A 72 11.80 -1.12 -18.63
N THR A 73 12.69 -2.02 -18.23
CA THR A 73 12.32 -3.28 -17.60
C THR A 73 12.33 -3.21 -16.07
N PRO A 74 11.67 -4.17 -15.38
CA PRO A 74 11.78 -4.29 -13.91
C PRO A 74 13.21 -4.44 -13.39
N ALA A 75 14.15 -4.96 -14.23
CA ALA A 75 15.56 -5.03 -13.86
C ALA A 75 16.22 -3.64 -13.76
N HIS A 76 15.80 -2.69 -14.60
CA HIS A 76 16.24 -1.29 -14.48
C HIS A 76 15.69 -0.64 -13.22
N GLN A 77 14.41 -0.90 -12.90
CA GLN A 77 13.81 -0.41 -11.64
C GLN A 77 14.54 -0.97 -10.42
N ALA A 78 14.87 -2.26 -10.42
CA ALA A 78 15.64 -2.88 -9.33
C ALA A 78 17.01 -2.22 -9.18
N ALA A 79 17.73 -1.99 -10.29
CA ALA A 79 19.00 -1.30 -10.30
C ALA A 79 18.92 0.11 -9.72
N PHE A 80 17.88 0.88 -10.10
CA PHE A 80 17.64 2.21 -9.54
C PHE A 80 17.33 2.17 -8.05
N THR A 81 16.49 1.22 -7.62
CA THR A 81 16.11 1.05 -6.22
C THR A 81 17.34 0.76 -5.35
N GLU A 82 18.24 -0.11 -5.80
CA GLU A 82 19.49 -0.41 -5.09
C GLU A 82 20.42 0.81 -4.97
N GLU A 83 20.57 1.60 -6.04
CA GLU A 83 21.41 2.80 -6.03
C GLU A 83 20.80 3.95 -5.20
N SER A 84 19.47 3.98 -5.03
CA SER A 84 18.75 5.06 -4.36
C SER A 84 18.66 4.91 -2.84
N VAL A 85 19.11 3.81 -2.24
CA VAL A 85 18.90 3.48 -0.80
C VAL A 85 19.43 4.55 0.15
N SER A 86 20.50 5.28 -0.21
CA SER A 86 21.11 6.32 0.62
C SER A 86 20.56 7.72 0.36
N TYR A 87 19.59 7.87 -0.53
CA TYR A 87 19.06 9.16 -0.96
C TYR A 87 17.60 9.33 -0.54
N GLU A 88 17.19 10.58 -0.31
CA GLU A 88 15.81 10.92 -0.04
C GLU A 88 14.94 10.68 -1.29
N MET A 89 13.97 9.76 -1.17
CA MET A 89 13.09 9.38 -2.27
C MET A 89 11.63 9.78 -1.97
N PRO A 90 10.78 9.96 -2.99
CA PRO A 90 9.38 10.36 -2.82
C PRO A 90 8.50 9.21 -2.36
N LEU A 91 8.84 8.54 -1.24
CA LEU A 91 8.21 7.30 -0.79
C LEU A 91 6.71 7.43 -0.55
N LYS A 92 6.23 8.61 -0.12
CA LYS A 92 4.80 8.91 0.06
C LYS A 92 3.99 8.76 -1.24
N LEU A 93 4.61 8.90 -2.41
CA LEU A 93 3.95 8.75 -3.71
C LEU A 93 4.00 7.31 -4.25
N ASN A 94 4.82 6.42 -3.67
CA ASN A 94 4.89 5.04 -4.16
C ASN A 94 3.61 4.27 -3.87
N VAL A 95 3.08 4.38 -2.63
CA VAL A 95 1.86 3.70 -2.19
C VAL A 95 0.94 4.72 -1.52
N PRO A 96 -0.32 4.82 -1.95
CA PRO A 96 -1.00 4.03 -2.99
C PRO A 96 -0.85 4.56 -4.43
N SER A 97 -0.26 5.76 -4.63
CA SER A 97 -0.39 6.51 -5.89
C SER A 97 0.22 5.76 -7.09
N LEU A 98 1.54 5.60 -7.14
CA LEU A 98 2.23 5.02 -8.31
C LEU A 98 2.01 3.50 -8.41
N SER A 99 2.31 2.79 -7.33
CA SER A 99 2.37 1.33 -7.33
C SER A 99 1.00 0.66 -7.39
N ILE A 100 -0.07 1.36 -7.03
CA ILE A 100 -1.43 0.79 -6.98
C ILE A 100 -2.36 1.50 -7.95
N CYS A 101 -2.64 2.79 -7.73
CA CYS A 101 -3.68 3.49 -8.49
C CYS A 101 -3.26 3.76 -9.93
N ALA A 102 -2.07 4.35 -10.15
CA ALA A 102 -1.56 4.60 -11.50
C ALA A 102 -1.34 3.30 -12.27
N ALA A 103 -0.83 2.25 -11.61
CA ALA A 103 -0.69 0.92 -12.21
C ALA A 103 -2.05 0.29 -12.59
N THR A 104 -3.10 0.52 -11.79
CA THR A 104 -4.46 0.05 -12.10
C THR A 104 -5.06 0.82 -13.28
N ILE A 105 -4.87 2.14 -13.33
CA ILE A 105 -5.32 2.96 -14.47
C ILE A 105 -4.56 2.57 -15.74
N LEU A 106 -3.25 2.30 -15.64
CA LEU A 106 -2.46 1.81 -16.77
C LEU A 106 -3.03 0.51 -17.35
N ASP A 107 -3.46 -0.42 -16.50
CA ASP A 107 -3.99 -1.70 -16.95
C ASP A 107 -5.43 -1.60 -17.50
N LEU A 108 -6.30 -0.79 -16.92
CA LEU A 108 -7.76 -0.86 -17.13
C LEU A 108 -8.42 0.49 -17.42
N GLY A 109 -7.71 1.60 -17.36
CA GLY A 109 -8.22 2.92 -17.73
C GLY A 109 -8.38 3.08 -19.24
N THR A 110 -9.15 4.10 -19.66
CA THR A 110 -9.19 4.54 -21.05
C THR A 110 -7.86 5.18 -21.47
N GLU A 111 -7.64 5.36 -22.77
CA GLU A 111 -6.41 6.02 -23.24
C GLU A 111 -6.30 7.46 -22.71
N GLU A 112 -7.43 8.16 -22.63
CA GLU A 112 -7.50 9.52 -22.08
C GLU A 112 -7.13 9.53 -20.60
N GLN A 113 -7.68 8.59 -19.81
CA GLN A 113 -7.36 8.45 -18.39
C GLN A 113 -5.88 8.12 -18.18
N LYS A 114 -5.30 7.25 -18.99
CA LYS A 114 -3.86 6.91 -18.91
C LYS A 114 -2.99 8.13 -19.23
N LEU A 115 -3.27 8.80 -20.35
CA LEU A 115 -2.53 10.00 -20.78
C LEU A 115 -2.60 11.12 -19.74
N GLN A 116 -3.74 11.30 -19.09
CA GLN A 116 -3.93 12.35 -18.09
C GLN A 116 -3.32 11.93 -16.74
N HIS A 117 -3.82 10.88 -16.13
CA HIS A 117 -3.56 10.58 -14.73
C HIS A 117 -2.27 9.80 -14.48
N VAL A 118 -1.92 8.85 -15.38
CA VAL A 118 -0.64 8.13 -15.25
C VAL A 118 0.53 9.08 -15.47
N THR A 119 0.44 9.93 -16.52
CA THR A 119 1.47 10.94 -16.81
C THR A 119 1.63 11.93 -15.65
N ALA A 120 0.51 12.45 -15.13
CA ALA A 120 0.54 13.41 -14.02
C ALA A 120 1.11 12.79 -12.74
N ALA A 121 0.75 11.52 -12.44
CA ALA A 121 1.30 10.80 -11.29
C ALA A 121 2.83 10.58 -11.43
N ILE A 122 3.31 10.15 -12.61
CA ILE A 122 4.75 9.97 -12.87
C ILE A 122 5.52 11.28 -12.68
N ARG A 123 4.93 12.42 -13.07
CA ARG A 123 5.53 13.75 -12.92
C ARG A 123 5.46 14.29 -11.49
N GLY A 124 4.63 13.68 -10.61
CA GLY A 124 4.33 14.20 -9.27
C GLY A 124 3.33 15.35 -9.26
N ASP A 125 2.62 15.58 -10.38
CA ASP A 125 1.58 16.60 -10.50
C ASP A 125 0.27 16.15 -9.83
N GLU A 126 -0.01 14.83 -9.83
CA GLU A 126 -1.18 14.23 -9.17
C GLU A 126 -0.76 13.18 -8.15
N VAL A 127 -1.49 13.13 -7.04
CA VAL A 127 -1.45 12.06 -6.04
C VAL A 127 -2.78 11.32 -6.10
N LEU A 128 -2.70 10.00 -6.16
CA LEU A 128 -3.86 9.12 -6.28
C LEU A 128 -4.09 8.34 -4.99
N ALA A 129 -5.35 8.17 -4.59
CA ALA A 129 -5.75 7.41 -3.40
C ALA A 129 -6.74 6.29 -3.74
N GLN A 130 -7.07 5.46 -2.75
CA GLN A 130 -8.01 4.35 -2.85
C GLN A 130 -9.22 4.62 -1.95
N PHE A 131 -10.44 4.62 -2.52
CA PHE A 131 -11.72 4.67 -1.81
C PHE A 131 -12.43 3.33 -1.95
N LEU A 132 -11.97 2.32 -1.19
CA LEU A 132 -12.48 0.96 -1.27
C LEU A 132 -13.35 0.60 -0.07
N SER A 133 -12.76 0.50 1.12
CA SER A 133 -13.44 0.07 2.35
C SER A 133 -14.54 1.03 2.79
N GLU A 134 -15.55 0.50 3.46
CA GLU A 134 -16.65 1.26 4.05
C GLU A 134 -16.73 1.02 5.56
N PRO A 135 -17.38 1.90 6.34
CA PRO A 135 -17.56 1.70 7.78
C PRO A 135 -18.20 0.35 8.15
N ARG A 136 -18.92 -0.26 7.23
CA ARG A 136 -19.60 -1.56 7.41
C ARG A 136 -18.73 -2.77 7.06
N GLY A 137 -17.61 -2.61 6.37
CA GLY A 137 -16.74 -3.73 6.05
C GLY A 137 -15.63 -3.41 5.04
N GLY A 138 -14.49 -4.08 5.25
CA GLY A 138 -13.34 -4.06 4.35
C GLY A 138 -13.11 -5.44 3.72
N SER A 139 -13.15 -6.54 4.51
CA SER A 139 -12.93 -7.90 4.00
C SER A 139 -14.03 -8.36 3.03
N ASP A 140 -15.28 -7.96 3.23
CA ASP A 140 -16.37 -8.15 2.25
C ASP A 140 -16.47 -6.93 1.32
N LEU A 141 -15.41 -6.66 0.57
CA LEU A 141 -15.36 -5.52 -0.34
C LEU A 141 -16.47 -5.51 -1.39
N ALA A 142 -16.93 -6.70 -1.82
CA ALA A 142 -18.05 -6.79 -2.73
C ALA A 142 -19.40 -6.36 -2.11
N GLY A 143 -19.44 -6.23 -0.78
CA GLY A 143 -20.60 -5.77 -0.01
C GLY A 143 -20.72 -4.26 0.12
N VAL A 144 -19.94 -3.45 -0.62
CA VAL A 144 -20.00 -1.98 -0.55
C VAL A 144 -21.39 -1.44 -0.94
N THR A 145 -21.77 -0.40 -0.25
CA THR A 145 -23.08 0.26 -0.33
C THR A 145 -23.02 1.70 -0.82
N THR A 146 -21.83 2.28 -0.97
CA THR A 146 -21.66 3.55 -1.68
C THR A 146 -22.32 3.41 -3.04
N ARG A 147 -23.29 4.29 -3.31
CA ARG A 147 -24.21 4.19 -4.45
C ARG A 147 -23.80 5.19 -5.51
N ALA A 148 -23.77 4.76 -6.76
CA ALA A 148 -23.71 5.67 -7.91
C ALA A 148 -24.93 5.45 -8.80
N VAL A 149 -25.67 6.54 -9.09
CA VAL A 149 -26.86 6.54 -9.94
C VAL A 149 -26.56 7.35 -11.16
N ARG A 150 -26.88 6.81 -12.33
CA ARG A 150 -26.70 7.52 -13.60
C ARG A 150 -27.81 8.56 -13.77
N ASP A 151 -27.42 9.79 -14.14
CA ASP A 151 -28.30 10.88 -14.49
C ASP A 151 -27.79 11.50 -15.81
N GLY A 152 -28.40 11.10 -16.90
CA GLY A 152 -27.96 11.48 -18.25
C GLY A 152 -26.56 10.98 -18.57
N ASP A 153 -25.63 11.91 -18.77
CA ASP A 153 -24.20 11.72 -19.04
C ASP A 153 -23.32 11.89 -17.79
N THR A 154 -23.95 11.90 -16.60
CA THR A 154 -23.28 12.02 -15.32
C THR A 154 -23.69 10.90 -14.37
N TRP A 155 -22.95 10.80 -13.25
CA TRP A 155 -23.23 9.91 -12.13
C TRP A 155 -23.33 10.71 -10.85
N ILE A 156 -24.29 10.37 -10.00
CA ILE A 156 -24.47 10.95 -8.68
C ILE A 156 -24.02 9.93 -7.64
N LEU A 157 -22.95 10.26 -6.93
CA LEU A 157 -22.31 9.38 -5.94
C LEU A 157 -22.74 9.78 -4.53
N ASN A 158 -23.23 8.79 -3.75
CA ASN A 158 -23.63 8.95 -2.36
C ASN A 158 -23.12 7.79 -1.51
N GLY A 159 -22.66 8.06 -0.28
CA GLY A 159 -22.19 7.04 0.65
C GLY A 159 -21.03 7.48 1.51
N ALA A 160 -20.23 6.51 1.97
CA ALA A 160 -19.06 6.80 2.78
C ALA A 160 -17.96 5.76 2.54
N LYS A 161 -16.71 6.22 2.61
CA LYS A 161 -15.51 5.38 2.59
C LYS A 161 -14.71 5.60 3.86
N THR A 162 -13.81 4.67 4.18
CA THR A 162 -12.98 4.75 5.37
C THR A 162 -11.66 4.01 5.20
N TRP A 163 -10.69 4.35 6.03
CA TRP A 163 -9.34 3.80 6.02
C TRP A 163 -8.54 4.10 4.76
N SER A 164 -8.85 5.22 4.11
CA SER A 164 -8.13 5.66 2.91
C SER A 164 -6.82 6.32 3.29
N SER A 165 -5.71 5.64 2.97
CA SER A 165 -4.35 6.12 3.28
C SER A 165 -4.07 7.43 2.56
N SER A 166 -3.73 8.46 3.34
CA SER A 166 -3.27 9.78 2.86
C SER A 166 -4.20 10.48 1.87
N ALA A 167 -5.48 10.16 1.90
CA ALA A 167 -6.48 10.72 0.98
C ALA A 167 -6.59 12.25 1.06
N TYR A 168 -6.29 12.86 2.23
CA TYR A 168 -6.24 14.32 2.41
C TYR A 168 -5.21 15.02 1.51
N ALA A 169 -4.17 14.32 1.05
CA ALA A 169 -3.13 14.83 0.16
C ALA A 169 -3.36 14.45 -1.31
N ALA A 170 -4.37 13.62 -1.59
CA ALA A 170 -4.66 13.14 -2.94
C ALA A 170 -5.47 14.15 -3.76
N ASP A 171 -5.28 14.12 -5.08
CA ASP A 171 -6.05 14.90 -6.04
C ASP A 171 -7.22 14.09 -6.59
N PHE A 172 -7.02 12.79 -6.80
CA PHE A 172 -8.04 11.85 -7.25
C PHE A 172 -7.97 10.55 -6.46
N ALA A 173 -9.09 9.82 -6.45
CA ALA A 173 -9.15 8.49 -5.84
C ALA A 173 -9.93 7.51 -6.73
N LEU A 174 -9.47 6.25 -6.76
CA LEU A 174 -10.23 5.14 -7.33
C LEU A 174 -11.28 4.71 -6.32
N CYS A 175 -12.55 5.00 -6.62
CA CYS A 175 -13.71 4.75 -5.74
C CYS A 175 -14.57 3.61 -6.28
N LEU A 176 -14.72 2.56 -5.49
CA LEU A 176 -15.62 1.45 -5.81
C LEU A 176 -17.02 1.77 -5.31
N ALA A 177 -18.00 1.80 -6.20
CA ALA A 177 -19.39 2.08 -5.88
C ALA A 177 -20.36 1.08 -6.52
N ARG A 178 -21.56 0.98 -5.98
CA ARG A 178 -22.62 0.13 -6.49
C ARG A 178 -23.48 0.88 -7.48
N THR A 179 -23.57 0.34 -8.68
CA THR A 179 -24.37 0.90 -9.80
C THR A 179 -25.58 0.03 -10.14
N ASP A 180 -25.55 -1.27 -9.83
CA ASP A 180 -26.68 -2.19 -10.04
C ASP A 180 -26.96 -2.98 -8.75
N TRP A 181 -28.13 -2.72 -8.19
CA TRP A 181 -28.63 -3.33 -6.95
C TRP A 181 -29.37 -4.64 -7.19
N ASP A 182 -29.81 -4.89 -8.42
CA ASP A 182 -30.54 -6.10 -8.81
C ASP A 182 -29.58 -7.23 -9.23
N ALA A 183 -28.33 -6.89 -9.51
CA ALA A 183 -27.26 -7.86 -9.75
C ALA A 183 -26.71 -8.48 -8.46
N PRO A 184 -26.15 -9.70 -8.51
CA PRO A 184 -25.37 -10.26 -7.41
C PRO A 184 -24.20 -9.35 -7.01
N LYS A 185 -23.82 -9.37 -5.73
CA LYS A 185 -22.92 -8.37 -5.12
C LYS A 185 -21.63 -8.07 -5.89
N HIS A 186 -21.03 -9.05 -6.59
CA HIS A 186 -19.81 -8.86 -7.36
C HIS A 186 -20.04 -8.28 -8.78
N ARG A 187 -21.28 -8.28 -9.29
CA ARG A 187 -21.59 -7.89 -10.67
C ARG A 187 -22.17 -6.49 -10.82
N GLY A 188 -22.63 -5.91 -9.73
CA GLY A 188 -23.28 -4.58 -9.72
C GLY A 188 -22.36 -3.46 -9.27
N LEU A 189 -21.05 -3.57 -9.48
CA LEU A 189 -20.04 -2.61 -9.01
C LEU A 189 -19.37 -1.90 -10.18
N THR A 190 -19.07 -0.62 -10.01
CA THR A 190 -18.31 0.20 -10.95
C THR A 190 -17.20 0.93 -10.21
N MET A 191 -16.04 1.05 -10.85
CA MET A 191 -14.93 1.85 -10.35
C MET A 191 -14.97 3.24 -10.96
N PHE A 192 -14.84 4.27 -10.13
CA PHE A 192 -14.82 5.67 -10.56
C PHE A 192 -13.52 6.33 -10.17
N LEU A 193 -13.02 7.20 -11.01
CA LEU A 193 -11.95 8.14 -10.69
C LEU A 193 -12.59 9.43 -10.17
N VAL A 194 -12.46 9.68 -8.88
CA VAL A 194 -13.17 10.76 -8.16
C VAL A 194 -12.17 11.86 -7.78
N PRO A 195 -12.40 13.13 -8.18
CA PRO A 195 -11.62 14.26 -7.65
C PRO A 195 -11.89 14.39 -6.14
N THR A 196 -10.84 14.31 -5.32
CA THR A 196 -11.00 14.28 -3.84
C THR A 196 -11.56 15.58 -3.25
N LYS A 197 -11.48 16.66 -4.00
CA LYS A 197 -11.98 18.01 -3.63
C LYS A 197 -13.27 18.38 -4.34
N ALA A 198 -13.96 17.41 -4.96
CA ALA A 198 -15.24 17.69 -5.63
C ALA A 198 -16.28 18.19 -4.62
N PRO A 199 -17.19 19.10 -5.05
CA PRO A 199 -18.34 19.49 -4.23
C PRO A 199 -19.14 18.27 -3.76
N GLY A 200 -19.59 18.27 -2.50
CA GLY A 200 -20.29 17.15 -1.90
C GLY A 200 -19.37 16.14 -1.19
N ILE A 201 -18.04 16.28 -1.27
CA ILE A 201 -17.09 15.43 -0.51
C ILE A 201 -16.71 16.12 0.78
N THR A 202 -16.93 15.42 1.90
CA THR A 202 -16.39 15.79 3.20
C THR A 202 -15.37 14.73 3.62
N MET A 203 -14.17 15.15 3.92
CA MET A 203 -13.08 14.25 4.35
C MET A 203 -12.67 14.57 5.78
N ARG A 204 -12.44 13.52 6.60
CA ARG A 204 -11.96 13.63 7.97
C ARG A 204 -10.80 12.69 8.21
N ARG A 205 -9.76 13.18 8.85
CA ARG A 205 -8.63 12.34 9.28
C ARG A 205 -9.02 11.52 10.51
N ILE A 206 -8.60 10.26 10.52
CA ILE A 206 -8.84 9.33 11.63
C ILE A 206 -7.61 9.34 12.53
N ARG A 207 -7.80 9.78 13.79
CA ARG A 207 -6.73 9.69 14.78
C ARG A 207 -6.64 8.27 15.32
N GLN A 208 -5.51 7.63 15.09
CA GLN A 208 -5.22 6.28 15.54
C GLN A 208 -4.66 6.27 16.97
N VAL A 209 -4.69 5.10 17.62
CA VAL A 209 -4.13 4.89 18.96
C VAL A 209 -2.62 5.15 19.02
N THR A 210 -1.92 5.01 17.89
CA THR A 210 -0.50 5.34 17.72
C THR A 210 -0.21 6.83 17.67
N GLY A 211 -1.24 7.68 17.59
CA GLY A 211 -1.12 9.11 17.32
C GLY A 211 -1.12 9.48 15.82
N SER A 212 -0.94 8.52 14.93
CA SER A 212 -0.98 8.76 13.47
C SER A 212 -2.34 9.26 13.00
N ASN A 213 -2.35 10.11 11.97
CA ASN A 213 -3.53 10.64 11.30
C ASN A 213 -3.52 10.34 9.79
N GLU A 214 -2.83 9.29 9.37
CA GLU A 214 -2.64 8.98 7.95
C GLU A 214 -3.90 8.51 7.23
N PHE A 215 -4.85 7.90 7.95
CA PHE A 215 -6.10 7.43 7.35
C PHE A 215 -7.18 8.50 7.37
N CYS A 216 -8.05 8.43 6.37
CA CYS A 216 -9.24 9.27 6.25
C CYS A 216 -10.52 8.44 6.23
N GLU A 217 -11.62 9.11 6.56
CA GLU A 217 -12.99 8.74 6.20
C GLU A 217 -13.57 9.81 5.28
N GLU A 218 -14.30 9.37 4.28
CA GLU A 218 -14.87 10.21 3.25
C GLU A 218 -16.39 10.04 3.23
N PHE A 219 -17.10 11.16 3.14
CA PHE A 219 -18.55 11.21 3.01
C PHE A 219 -18.90 11.85 1.67
N PHE A 220 -19.77 11.19 0.92
CA PHE A 220 -20.26 11.64 -0.39
C PHE A 220 -21.73 12.01 -0.28
N ASP A 221 -22.05 13.25 -0.63
CA ASP A 221 -23.38 13.82 -0.61
C ASP A 221 -23.66 14.47 -1.98
N ASP A 222 -24.38 13.74 -2.84
CA ASP A 222 -24.69 14.09 -4.22
C ASP A 222 -23.46 14.56 -5.04
N VAL A 223 -22.36 13.82 -4.96
CA VAL A 223 -21.16 14.12 -5.73
C VAL A 223 -21.40 13.80 -7.21
N ILE A 224 -21.29 14.80 -8.05
CA ILE A 224 -21.51 14.67 -9.50
C ILE A 224 -20.19 14.30 -10.18
N LEU A 225 -20.21 13.19 -10.92
CA LEU A 225 -19.08 12.72 -11.72
C LEU A 225 -19.50 12.63 -13.20
N PRO A 226 -18.61 12.99 -14.13
CA PRO A 226 -18.86 12.80 -15.56
C PRO A 226 -18.81 11.30 -15.93
N ASP A 227 -19.37 10.92 -17.08
CA ASP A 227 -19.40 9.52 -17.52
C ASP A 227 -18.00 8.95 -17.81
N ASP A 228 -17.05 9.79 -18.19
CA ASP A 228 -15.64 9.45 -18.40
C ASP A 228 -14.84 9.20 -17.11
N ALA A 229 -15.45 9.46 -15.93
CA ALA A 229 -14.87 9.06 -14.65
C ALA A 229 -14.89 7.53 -14.43
N VAL A 230 -15.63 6.76 -15.24
CA VAL A 230 -15.71 5.30 -15.12
C VAL A 230 -14.41 4.65 -15.58
N VAL A 231 -13.84 3.80 -14.72
CA VAL A 231 -12.63 3.02 -15.03
C VAL A 231 -13.00 1.56 -15.29
N GLY A 232 -12.59 1.03 -16.44
CA GLY A 232 -12.76 -0.38 -16.79
C GLY A 232 -14.19 -0.78 -17.17
N GLY A 233 -15.14 0.18 -17.24
CA GLY A 233 -16.52 -0.03 -17.69
C GLY A 233 -17.54 -0.20 -16.56
N VAL A 234 -18.79 0.13 -16.86
CA VAL A 234 -19.93 0.05 -15.94
C VAL A 234 -20.18 -1.40 -15.55
N ASN A 235 -20.47 -1.64 -14.27
CA ASN A 235 -20.70 -2.96 -13.67
C ASN A 235 -19.49 -3.94 -13.76
N ASN A 236 -18.31 -3.44 -14.15
CA ASN A 236 -17.07 -4.20 -14.17
C ASN A 236 -16.10 -3.82 -13.02
N GLY A 237 -16.58 -3.06 -12.05
CA GLY A 237 -15.77 -2.53 -10.93
C GLY A 237 -15.11 -3.61 -10.08
N TRP A 238 -15.70 -4.82 -9.99
CA TRP A 238 -15.06 -5.92 -9.28
C TRP A 238 -13.77 -6.41 -9.95
N ALA A 239 -13.72 -6.44 -11.27
CA ALA A 239 -12.51 -6.77 -12.00
C ALA A 239 -11.42 -5.70 -11.77
N VAL A 240 -11.81 -4.42 -11.80
CA VAL A 240 -10.89 -3.30 -11.52
C VAL A 240 -10.38 -3.35 -10.08
N ALA A 241 -11.27 -3.53 -9.09
CA ALA A 241 -10.89 -3.66 -7.69
C ALA A 241 -9.97 -4.88 -7.45
N SER A 242 -10.23 -6.01 -8.12
CA SER A 242 -9.38 -7.19 -8.05
C SER A 242 -7.98 -6.92 -8.60
N ARG A 243 -7.86 -6.15 -9.69
CA ARG A 243 -6.59 -5.74 -10.26
C ARG A 243 -5.85 -4.75 -9.35
N GLN A 244 -6.57 -3.81 -8.76
CA GLN A 244 -6.04 -2.86 -7.78
C GLN A 244 -5.49 -3.58 -6.54
N LEU A 245 -6.23 -4.54 -5.99
CA LEU A 245 -5.78 -5.37 -4.86
C LEU A 245 -4.58 -6.28 -5.23
N TYR A 246 -4.45 -6.68 -6.49
CA TYR A 246 -3.25 -7.37 -6.96
C TYR A 246 -2.03 -6.44 -6.88
N HIS A 247 -2.12 -5.21 -7.40
CA HIS A 247 -1.06 -4.23 -7.32
C HIS A 247 -0.72 -3.88 -5.86
N GLU A 248 -1.73 -3.75 -4.99
CA GLU A 248 -1.53 -3.52 -3.56
C GLU A 248 -0.70 -4.63 -2.90
N LYS A 249 -1.05 -5.90 -3.13
CA LYS A 249 -0.28 -7.03 -2.59
C LYS A 249 1.17 -7.03 -3.05
N VAL A 250 1.41 -6.69 -4.31
CA VAL A 250 2.76 -6.61 -4.87
C VAL A 250 3.52 -5.43 -4.28
N ALA A 251 2.86 -4.27 -4.13
CA ALA A 251 3.45 -3.05 -3.58
C ALA A 251 3.82 -3.20 -2.09
N VAL A 252 2.87 -3.68 -1.27
CA VAL A 252 3.08 -3.91 0.17
C VAL A 252 4.16 -4.99 0.40
N GLY A 253 4.24 -5.99 -0.48
CA GLY A 253 5.32 -6.98 -0.47
C GLY A 253 6.69 -6.46 -0.96
N GLY A 254 6.81 -5.18 -1.30
CA GLY A 254 8.05 -4.56 -1.78
C GLY A 254 8.47 -4.97 -3.20
N GLY A 255 7.60 -5.69 -3.94
CA GLY A 255 7.90 -6.22 -5.27
C GLY A 255 7.38 -5.38 -6.44
N SER A 256 6.76 -4.23 -6.18
CA SER A 256 6.20 -3.41 -7.26
C SER A 256 7.31 -2.77 -8.10
N PRO A 257 7.28 -2.95 -9.43
CA PRO A 257 8.18 -2.23 -10.31
C PRO A 257 7.74 -0.77 -10.55
N PHE A 258 6.52 -0.42 -10.13
CA PHE A 258 5.95 0.92 -10.28
C PHE A 258 6.25 1.77 -9.04
N ALA A 259 7.52 2.06 -8.80
CA ALA A 259 7.96 2.84 -7.64
C ALA A 259 9.01 3.86 -8.06
N SER A 260 9.19 4.90 -7.27
CA SER A 260 10.25 5.89 -7.44
C SER A 260 11.30 5.69 -6.34
N GLY A 261 12.35 4.95 -6.66
CA GLY A 261 13.45 4.66 -5.76
C GLY A 261 13.18 3.53 -4.74
N ALA A 262 13.89 3.58 -3.62
CA ALA A 262 13.80 2.59 -2.56
C ALA A 262 12.37 2.45 -2.05
N GLY A 263 11.82 1.25 -2.10
CA GLY A 263 10.45 0.97 -1.64
C GLY A 263 10.34 0.91 -0.11
N LEU A 264 9.10 0.72 0.39
CA LEU A 264 8.83 0.61 1.82
C LEU A 264 9.67 -0.48 2.54
N GLY A 265 10.05 -1.55 1.82
CA GLY A 265 10.88 -2.62 2.37
C GLY A 265 12.37 -2.30 2.48
N THR A 266 12.83 -1.19 1.87
CA THR A 266 14.25 -0.76 1.89
C THR A 266 14.49 0.38 2.89
N VAL A 267 13.45 1.03 3.40
CA VAL A 267 13.57 1.96 4.51
C VAL A 267 13.82 1.13 5.76
N GLN A 268 15.06 1.16 6.25
CA GLN A 268 15.36 0.64 7.58
C GLN A 268 14.52 1.44 8.57
N THR A 269 13.44 0.83 9.05
CA THR A 269 12.76 1.36 10.23
C THR A 269 13.78 1.39 11.34
N THR A 270 14.01 2.55 11.93
CA THR A 270 14.94 2.77 13.05
C THR A 270 14.46 2.11 14.36
N ILE A 271 13.51 1.17 14.26
CA ILE A 271 13.01 0.44 15.43
C ILE A 271 14.09 -0.57 15.84
N PRO A 272 14.59 -0.46 17.06
CA PRO A 272 15.57 -1.41 17.56
C PRO A 272 14.97 -2.81 17.61
N THR A 273 15.75 -3.78 17.19
CA THR A 273 15.35 -5.18 17.33
C THR A 273 15.32 -5.58 18.82
N PRO A 274 14.60 -6.66 19.19
CA PRO A 274 14.68 -7.17 20.57
C PRO A 274 16.10 -7.40 21.09
N VAL A 275 17.04 -7.77 20.21
CA VAL A 275 18.47 -7.90 20.56
C VAL A 275 19.07 -6.53 20.89
N ASP A 276 18.77 -5.52 20.07
CA ASP A 276 19.32 -4.17 20.27
C ASP A 276 18.76 -3.55 21.57
N ILE A 277 17.48 -3.76 21.85
CA ILE A 277 16.83 -3.32 23.11
C ILE A 277 17.54 -4.00 24.32
N ALA A 278 17.75 -5.33 24.25
CA ALA A 278 18.44 -6.06 25.30
C ALA A 278 19.87 -5.54 25.55
N ARG A 279 20.59 -5.13 24.49
CA ARG A 279 21.92 -4.51 24.60
C ARG A 279 21.85 -3.09 25.17
N MET A 280 20.92 -2.27 24.69
CA MET A 280 20.73 -0.88 25.16
C MET A 280 20.45 -0.84 26.68
N LEU A 281 19.72 -1.84 27.20
CA LEU A 281 19.30 -1.93 28.58
C LEU A 281 20.20 -2.80 29.46
N ASP A 282 21.34 -3.30 28.93
CA ASP A 282 22.27 -4.22 29.59
C ASP A 282 21.59 -5.48 30.16
N ARG A 283 20.57 -6.00 29.47
CA ARG A 283 19.76 -7.17 29.89
C ARG A 283 20.16 -8.47 29.20
N THR A 284 21.26 -8.48 28.43
CA THR A 284 21.71 -9.66 27.68
C THR A 284 22.13 -10.83 28.57
N GLY A 285 22.42 -10.58 29.85
CA GLY A 285 22.75 -11.60 30.85
C GLY A 285 21.53 -12.28 31.48
N GLU A 286 20.32 -11.73 31.34
CA GLU A 286 19.12 -12.25 31.96
C GLU A 286 18.62 -13.51 31.24
N PRO A 287 18.41 -14.65 31.93
CA PRO A 287 17.97 -15.90 31.30
C PRO A 287 16.67 -15.79 30.54
N GLY A 288 15.64 -15.11 31.10
CA GLY A 288 14.33 -14.91 30.45
C GLY A 288 14.43 -14.05 29.18
N VAL A 289 15.23 -12.98 29.22
CA VAL A 289 15.48 -12.13 28.03
C VAL A 289 16.18 -12.93 26.95
N ARG A 290 17.16 -13.75 27.30
CA ARG A 290 17.88 -14.61 26.36
C ARG A 290 16.96 -15.64 25.68
N GLU A 291 16.02 -16.21 26.43
CA GLU A 291 15.03 -17.15 25.89
C GLU A 291 14.10 -16.48 24.88
N LEU A 292 13.49 -15.34 25.25
CA LEU A 292 12.64 -14.54 24.37
C LEU A 292 13.34 -14.11 23.09
N VAL A 293 14.54 -13.55 23.21
CA VAL A 293 15.35 -13.12 22.07
C VAL A 293 15.76 -14.30 21.21
N GLY A 294 16.08 -15.45 21.81
CA GLY A 294 16.42 -16.68 21.11
C GLY A 294 15.25 -17.20 20.28
N GLU A 295 14.03 -17.25 20.85
CA GLU A 295 12.82 -17.65 20.13
C GLU A 295 12.52 -16.66 18.99
N TRP A 296 12.55 -15.36 19.25
CA TRP A 296 12.35 -14.33 18.23
C TRP A 296 13.34 -14.51 17.06
N TYR A 297 14.61 -14.72 17.34
CA TYR A 297 15.63 -14.89 16.32
C TYR A 297 15.42 -16.14 15.48
N ALA A 298 15.08 -17.25 16.13
CA ALA A 298 14.75 -18.51 15.44
C ALA A 298 13.55 -18.34 14.49
N ARG A 299 12.47 -17.70 14.95
CA ARG A 299 11.30 -17.38 14.12
C ARG A 299 11.64 -16.45 12.96
N LYS A 300 12.52 -15.46 13.16
CA LYS A 300 13.01 -14.57 12.11
C LYS A 300 13.74 -15.35 11.01
N LEU A 301 14.61 -16.28 11.37
CA LEU A 301 15.30 -17.14 10.40
C LEU A 301 14.32 -18.01 9.61
N VAL A 302 13.33 -18.58 10.29
CA VAL A 302 12.25 -19.34 9.63
C VAL A 302 11.47 -18.46 8.66
N SER A 303 11.14 -17.21 9.03
CA SER A 303 10.43 -16.25 8.18
C SER A 303 11.20 -15.99 6.88
N VAL A 304 12.48 -15.66 6.98
CA VAL A 304 13.34 -15.42 5.81
C VAL A 304 13.37 -16.66 4.91
N SER A 305 13.64 -17.83 5.47
CA SER A 305 13.68 -19.09 4.72
C SER A 305 12.34 -19.43 4.05
N LEU A 306 11.22 -19.16 4.72
CA LEU A 306 9.87 -19.37 4.17
C LEU A 306 9.61 -18.45 2.98
N ILE A 307 9.91 -17.15 3.12
CA ILE A 307 9.74 -16.14 2.08
C ILE A 307 10.55 -16.52 0.84
N ASP A 308 11.83 -16.87 1.00
CA ASP A 308 12.71 -17.25 -0.10
C ASP A 308 12.19 -18.49 -0.84
N ARG A 309 11.82 -19.54 -0.09
CA ARG A 309 11.33 -20.79 -0.68
C ARG A 309 9.99 -20.63 -1.39
N VAL A 310 9.02 -19.94 -0.77
CA VAL A 310 7.71 -19.71 -1.38
C VAL A 310 7.85 -18.81 -2.61
N SER A 311 8.66 -17.75 -2.53
CA SER A 311 8.92 -16.86 -3.67
C SER A 311 9.56 -17.60 -4.85
N ALA A 312 10.57 -18.44 -4.60
CA ALA A 312 11.19 -19.27 -5.63
C ALA A 312 10.20 -20.26 -6.26
N ALA A 313 9.36 -20.91 -5.43
CA ALA A 313 8.35 -21.86 -5.89
C ALA A 313 7.22 -21.19 -6.70
N LEU A 314 6.83 -19.96 -6.35
CA LEU A 314 5.88 -19.14 -7.14
C LEU A 314 6.49 -18.76 -8.50
N LYS A 315 7.75 -18.29 -8.50
CA LYS A 315 8.46 -17.92 -9.75
C LYS A 315 8.63 -19.10 -10.69
N SER A 316 8.90 -20.28 -10.17
CA SER A 316 9.06 -21.51 -10.97
C SER A 316 7.73 -22.21 -11.33
N GLY A 317 6.58 -21.72 -10.86
CA GLY A 317 5.27 -22.32 -11.08
C GLY A 317 5.02 -23.62 -10.28
N VAL A 318 5.90 -24.00 -9.36
CA VAL A 318 5.72 -25.17 -8.47
C VAL A 318 4.58 -24.94 -7.49
N LEU A 319 4.43 -23.72 -7.01
CA LEU A 319 3.28 -23.31 -6.19
C LEU A 319 2.36 -22.38 -6.96
N PRO A 320 1.04 -22.50 -6.80
CA PRO A 320 0.07 -21.61 -7.42
C PRO A 320 0.07 -20.23 -6.73
N PRO A 321 -0.40 -19.14 -7.40
CA PRO A 321 -0.41 -17.79 -6.84
C PRO A 321 -1.02 -17.64 -5.44
N PRO A 322 -2.08 -18.39 -5.04
CA PRO A 322 -2.62 -18.33 -3.68
C PRO A 322 -1.62 -18.66 -2.57
N ALA A 323 -0.52 -19.36 -2.88
CA ALA A 323 0.53 -19.69 -1.91
C ALA A 323 1.22 -18.45 -1.32
N ALA A 324 1.13 -17.29 -1.95
CA ALA A 324 1.59 -16.02 -1.37
C ALA A 324 0.93 -15.72 -0.01
N SER A 325 -0.27 -16.27 0.24
CA SER A 325 -0.96 -16.14 1.53
C SER A 325 -0.21 -16.81 2.69
N LEU A 326 0.65 -17.79 2.42
CA LEU A 326 1.52 -18.40 3.45
C LEU A 326 2.52 -17.38 4.01
N MET A 327 3.17 -16.63 3.11
CA MET A 327 4.09 -15.57 3.51
C MET A 327 3.36 -14.47 4.27
N ARG A 328 2.20 -14.04 3.75
CA ARG A 328 1.37 -13.01 4.39
C ARG A 328 0.97 -13.36 5.81
N LEU A 329 0.50 -14.60 6.03
CA LEU A 329 0.08 -15.08 7.34
C LEU A 329 1.27 -15.14 8.31
N PHE A 330 2.35 -15.79 7.90
CA PHE A 330 3.52 -15.97 8.76
C PHE A 330 4.18 -14.63 9.13
N THR A 331 4.32 -13.72 8.16
CA THR A 331 4.91 -12.39 8.40
C THR A 331 4.08 -11.59 9.40
N ALA A 332 2.75 -11.57 9.27
CA ALA A 332 1.89 -10.86 10.21
C ALA A 332 2.01 -11.41 11.65
N GLU A 333 2.05 -12.74 11.81
CA GLU A 333 2.24 -13.38 13.12
C GLU A 333 3.64 -13.12 13.68
N GLN A 334 4.67 -13.09 12.82
CA GLN A 334 6.03 -12.76 13.21
C GLN A 334 6.17 -11.31 13.65
N ASP A 335 5.49 -10.38 12.96
CA ASP A 335 5.50 -8.96 13.33
C ASP A 335 4.86 -8.75 14.71
N TRP A 336 3.73 -9.40 14.99
CA TRP A 336 3.12 -9.37 16.31
C TRP A 336 4.09 -9.85 17.38
N PHE A 337 4.67 -11.03 17.18
CA PHE A 337 5.60 -11.61 18.11
C PHE A 337 6.84 -10.72 18.32
N THR A 338 7.33 -10.07 17.27
CA THR A 338 8.45 -9.13 17.36
C THR A 338 8.13 -7.97 18.30
N HIS A 339 6.94 -7.37 18.15
CA HIS A 339 6.54 -6.23 18.98
C HIS A 339 6.21 -6.64 20.43
N ASP A 340 5.62 -7.82 20.65
CA ASP A 340 5.38 -8.36 21.97
C ASP A 340 6.70 -8.61 22.72
N VAL A 341 7.68 -9.26 22.06
CA VAL A 341 9.02 -9.50 22.63
C VAL A 341 9.77 -8.18 22.86
N ALA A 342 9.70 -7.23 21.92
CA ALA A 342 10.36 -5.94 22.08
C ALA A 342 9.85 -5.19 23.32
N LEU A 343 8.51 -5.17 23.53
CA LEU A 343 7.91 -4.55 24.70
C LEU A 343 8.34 -5.24 26.00
N GLU A 344 8.32 -6.57 26.04
CA GLU A 344 8.68 -7.35 27.23
C GLU A 344 10.16 -7.21 27.58
N VAL A 345 11.04 -7.24 26.58
CA VAL A 345 12.48 -7.02 26.77
C VAL A 345 12.75 -5.60 27.26
N SER A 346 11.91 -4.62 26.92
CA SER A 346 12.07 -3.23 27.37
C SER A 346 11.71 -3.00 28.84
N ASP A 347 11.06 -3.96 29.52
CA ASP A 347 10.73 -3.92 30.95
C ASP A 347 10.08 -2.60 31.43
N GLY A 348 9.10 -2.10 30.66
CA GLY A 348 8.38 -0.86 30.96
C GLY A 348 9.08 0.42 30.50
N TYR A 349 10.36 0.40 30.16
CA TYR A 349 11.06 1.59 29.63
C TYR A 349 10.45 2.10 28.32
N ALA A 350 9.87 1.22 27.51
CA ALA A 350 9.13 1.61 26.31
C ALA A 350 7.91 2.51 26.64
N ALA A 351 7.33 2.38 27.82
CA ALA A 351 6.17 3.18 28.25
C ALA A 351 6.57 4.50 28.94
N THR A 352 7.71 4.51 29.61
CA THR A 352 8.12 5.64 30.47
C THR A 352 9.28 6.45 29.88
N GLY A 353 10.03 5.88 28.94
CA GLY A 353 11.31 6.42 28.46
C GLY A 353 12.44 6.22 29.49
N ILE A 354 13.67 6.51 29.07
CA ILE A 354 14.86 6.57 29.93
C ILE A 354 15.45 7.97 29.80
N ALA A 355 15.99 8.52 30.90
CA ALA A 355 16.69 9.78 30.82
C ALA A 355 17.88 9.68 29.86
N GLY A 356 17.88 10.50 28.81
CA GLY A 356 18.88 10.48 27.74
C GLY A 356 18.56 9.59 26.54
N ASP A 357 17.39 8.91 26.53
CA ASP A 357 16.86 8.25 25.33
C ASP A 357 16.40 9.31 24.31
N ASP A 358 16.73 9.11 23.06
CA ASP A 358 16.32 9.95 21.93
C ASP A 358 14.87 9.67 21.45
N GLY A 359 14.07 8.96 22.26
CA GLY A 359 12.73 8.52 21.93
C GLY A 359 12.67 7.13 21.28
N THR A 360 13.81 6.45 21.12
CA THR A 360 13.88 5.13 20.46
C THR A 360 13.05 4.08 21.21
N LEU A 361 13.12 4.03 22.54
CA LEU A 361 12.34 3.10 23.35
C LEU A 361 10.85 3.47 23.40
N LEU A 362 10.52 4.75 23.35
CA LEU A 362 9.13 5.19 23.22
C LEU A 362 8.54 4.73 21.89
N GLY A 363 9.35 4.69 20.84
CA GLY A 363 8.99 4.11 19.54
C GLY A 363 8.54 2.65 19.65
N VAL A 364 9.12 1.84 20.53
CA VAL A 364 8.70 0.44 20.77
C VAL A 364 7.24 0.35 21.20
N SER A 365 6.78 1.22 22.13
CA SER A 365 5.39 1.21 22.57
C SER A 365 4.43 1.66 21.47
N VAL A 366 4.79 2.65 20.66
CA VAL A 366 3.98 3.10 19.51
C VAL A 366 3.80 1.96 18.51
N HIS A 367 4.86 1.21 18.19
CA HIS A 367 4.78 0.06 17.31
C HIS A 367 3.99 -1.10 17.91
N TYR A 368 4.12 -1.33 19.22
CA TYR A 368 3.28 -2.30 19.93
C TYR A 368 1.79 -1.97 19.80
N LEU A 369 1.40 -0.70 19.98
CA LEU A 369 0.01 -0.24 19.79
C LEU A 369 -0.47 -0.44 18.35
N GLY A 370 0.41 -0.26 17.37
CA GLY A 370 0.10 -0.42 15.94
C GLY A 370 0.21 -1.85 15.39
N ARG A 371 0.73 -2.83 16.17
CA ARG A 371 1.10 -4.15 15.67
C ARG A 371 -0.01 -4.93 14.94
N GLN A 372 -1.27 -4.67 15.30
CA GLN A 372 -2.40 -5.37 14.69
C GLN A 372 -2.75 -4.84 13.29
N ILE A 373 -2.29 -3.65 12.89
CA ILE A 373 -2.52 -3.09 11.56
C ILE A 373 -2.02 -4.07 10.49
N GLY A 374 -0.84 -4.66 10.72
CA GLY A 374 -0.25 -5.65 9.84
C GLY A 374 -1.09 -6.92 9.63
N SER A 375 -2.05 -7.23 10.49
CA SER A 375 -2.95 -8.38 10.34
C SER A 375 -4.28 -8.04 9.68
N LEU A 376 -4.58 -6.78 9.46
CA LEU A 376 -5.85 -6.30 8.92
C LEU A 376 -5.68 -5.71 7.51
N GLY A 377 -4.76 -4.78 7.34
CA GLY A 377 -4.50 -4.09 6.08
C GLY A 377 -3.93 -5.01 4.99
N GLY A 378 -4.29 -4.80 3.72
CA GLY A 378 -3.83 -5.67 2.62
C GLY A 378 -4.43 -7.08 2.62
N GLY A 379 -5.57 -7.28 3.30
CA GLY A 379 -6.24 -8.55 3.54
C GLY A 379 -5.89 -9.17 4.90
N SER A 380 -6.92 -9.48 5.69
CA SER A 380 -6.73 -9.98 7.05
C SER A 380 -6.07 -11.37 7.10
N THR A 381 -5.50 -11.70 8.26
CA THR A 381 -4.93 -13.03 8.52
C THR A 381 -5.98 -14.13 8.41
N GLU A 382 -7.26 -13.85 8.73
CA GLU A 382 -8.39 -14.74 8.53
C GLU A 382 -8.64 -15.00 7.04
N MET A 383 -8.60 -13.95 6.22
CA MET A 383 -8.70 -14.10 4.76
C MET A 383 -7.52 -14.89 4.19
N ALA A 384 -6.31 -14.72 4.72
CA ALA A 384 -5.16 -15.52 4.32
C ALA A 384 -5.37 -17.01 4.66
N ARG A 385 -5.89 -17.33 5.87
CA ARG A 385 -6.24 -18.71 6.26
C ARG A 385 -7.32 -19.31 5.35
N ASN A 386 -8.35 -18.54 5.00
CA ASN A 386 -9.40 -19.00 4.07
C ASN A 386 -8.82 -19.30 2.68
N ILE A 387 -7.94 -18.43 2.16
CA ILE A 387 -7.28 -18.67 0.87
C ILE A 387 -6.41 -19.92 0.92
N ILE A 388 -5.67 -20.14 2.00
CA ILE A 388 -4.83 -21.34 2.17
C ILE A 388 -5.72 -22.58 2.23
N SER A 389 -6.75 -22.60 3.08
CA SER A 389 -7.62 -23.76 3.24
C SER A 389 -8.35 -24.14 1.95
N GLU A 390 -8.98 -23.15 1.29
CA GLU A 390 -9.79 -23.38 0.11
C GLU A 390 -8.99 -23.62 -1.16
N ARG A 391 -7.91 -22.84 -1.37
CA ARG A 391 -7.21 -22.82 -2.67
C ARG A 391 -5.87 -23.56 -2.68
N MET A 392 -5.31 -23.84 -1.50
CA MET A 392 -4.07 -24.62 -1.36
C MET A 392 -4.34 -26.05 -0.88
N LEU A 393 -5.16 -26.20 0.15
CA LEU A 393 -5.48 -27.49 0.75
C LEU A 393 -6.72 -28.16 0.14
N GLY A 394 -7.45 -27.46 -0.75
CA GLY A 394 -8.65 -27.99 -1.39
C GLY A 394 -9.82 -28.25 -0.45
N MET A 395 -9.84 -27.60 0.71
CA MET A 395 -10.94 -27.73 1.66
C MET A 395 -12.22 -27.09 1.10
N PRO A 396 -13.41 -27.58 1.46
CA PRO A 396 -14.67 -27.01 1.03
C PRO A 396 -14.76 -25.53 1.42
N ARG A 397 -15.29 -24.72 0.49
CA ARG A 397 -15.62 -23.33 0.79
C ARG A 397 -16.77 -23.27 1.77
N GLU A 398 -16.73 -22.27 2.64
CA GLU A 398 -17.88 -21.93 3.46
C GLU A 398 -19.08 -21.57 2.58
N PHE A 399 -20.26 -22.00 3.01
CA PHE A 399 -21.50 -21.73 2.29
C PHE A 399 -21.82 -20.23 2.35
N ALA A 400 -21.89 -19.59 1.19
CA ALA A 400 -22.29 -18.19 1.05
C ALA A 400 -23.74 -18.15 0.51
N ALA A 401 -24.69 -17.93 1.40
CA ALA A 401 -26.11 -17.88 1.06
C ALA A 401 -26.50 -16.73 0.13
N ASP A 402 -25.64 -15.71 0.05
CA ASP A 402 -25.85 -14.46 -0.69
C ASP A 402 -25.13 -14.40 -2.05
N ARG A 403 -24.45 -15.47 -2.46
CA ARG A 403 -23.55 -15.43 -3.63
C ARG A 403 -24.24 -15.06 -4.94
N ASP A 404 -25.41 -15.65 -5.20
CA ASP A 404 -26.14 -15.48 -6.46
C ASP A 404 -27.46 -14.73 -6.26
N VAL A 405 -27.66 -14.14 -5.08
CA VAL A 405 -28.84 -13.37 -4.74
C VAL A 405 -28.63 -11.91 -5.20
N PRO A 406 -29.66 -11.25 -5.78
CA PRO A 406 -29.62 -9.80 -6.02
C PRO A 406 -29.23 -9.04 -4.76
N PHE A 407 -28.34 -8.05 -4.88
CA PHE A 407 -27.78 -7.38 -3.72
C PHE A 407 -28.84 -6.68 -2.84
N ASN A 408 -29.90 -6.15 -3.44
CA ASN A 408 -31.04 -5.56 -2.73
C ASN A 408 -31.84 -6.57 -1.88
N GLN A 409 -31.66 -7.88 -2.09
CA GLN A 409 -32.28 -8.96 -1.32
C GLN A 409 -31.34 -9.60 -0.30
N VAL A 410 -30.05 -9.24 -0.32
CA VAL A 410 -29.07 -9.70 0.67
C VAL A 410 -29.44 -9.11 2.02
N ARG A 411 -29.60 -9.97 3.04
CA ARG A 411 -29.88 -9.52 4.41
C ARG A 411 -28.67 -8.72 4.91
N GLN A 412 -28.84 -7.43 4.98
CA GLN A 412 -27.91 -6.55 5.67
C GLN A 412 -28.15 -6.74 7.17
N GLY A 413 -27.13 -7.11 7.93
CA GLY A 413 -27.24 -7.26 9.39
C GLY A 413 -27.92 -6.04 10.01
N ALA A 414 -28.56 -6.20 11.18
CA ALA A 414 -29.29 -5.16 11.87
C ALA A 414 -28.46 -3.87 11.97
N ARG A 415 -29.12 -2.76 11.62
CA ARG A 415 -28.55 -1.39 11.69
C ARG A 415 -28.24 -1.02 13.14
#